data_ee2078f383b6d9290ecf59eb4613308a
#
_entry.id   ee2078f383b6d9290ecf59eb4613308a
#
_cell.length_a   1.000
_cell.length_b   1.000
_cell.length_c   1.000
_cell.angle_alpha   90.00
_cell.angle_beta   90.00
_cell.angle_gamma   90.00
#
_symmetry.space_group_name_H-M   'P 1'
#
loop_
_entity.id
_entity.type
_entity.pdbx_description
1 polymer ?
#
loop_
_entity_poly.entity_id
_entity_poly.type
_entity_poly.pdbx_seq_one_letter_code
_entity_poly.pdbx_strand_id
1 'polypeptide(L)'
;MSDISILTAHAEQAEAEITRLEDEIAILQDPQKALAAGVISPELEKLRSENAKLRYQINHLKRNIDGEKTKGRQNMVSLIGIIDDVFGLAIRKTFPDLENPPVAIQKGKHTMKNDYQCNAAMNISQMLKSQGVNTNPRQIADAIMQNMPETQYFEKLEVCGPGFINIYLNKSYVAEQMSELLNNGVRPPFIRVKKHPIVDFSSPNIAKEMHVGHLRSTIIGESICRLLEWVGHDVLRLNHLGDWGTQFGMLIAHLQDKFPNYATVSPPIGDLQKFYKESKVRFDNDEEFKKRAYEAVVKLQNYEDSHIKAWNLICDVSRIEFKKVYDRLGVTIVERGESYYHKMMPNIVQELDDKNLTLVEDGRKIMFAPGCSVPLTLVKSDGGFTYDTSDMAAIKNRLFDENGDWLIYVVDAGQGTHFDILYSAAQKTGWYNPNLKRVEHVGFGVVLGEDNVRIL
;
A
#
# COMPACT_ATOMS: atom_id res chain seq x y z
N MET A 1 34.55 -12.26 64.97
CA MET A 1 33.13 -11.96 64.65
C MET A 1 32.96 -11.08 63.38
N SER A 2 34.01 -10.40 62.88
CA SER A 2 33.94 -9.53 61.70
C SER A 2 33.81 -10.30 60.34
N ASP A 3 34.46 -11.48 60.21
CA ASP A 3 34.53 -12.18 58.94
C ASP A 3 33.21 -12.87 58.56
N ILE A 4 32.45 -13.34 59.55
CA ILE A 4 31.13 -13.99 59.28
C ILE A 4 30.10 -12.97 58.82
N SER A 5 30.11 -11.76 59.40
CA SER A 5 29.18 -10.71 59.01
C SER A 5 29.46 -10.18 57.57
N ILE A 6 30.73 -10.15 57.17
CA ILE A 6 31.15 -9.77 55.81
C ILE A 6 30.75 -10.86 54.81
N LEU A 7 30.95 -12.13 55.17
CA LEU A 7 30.54 -13.26 54.32
C LEU A 7 29.01 -13.35 54.19
N THR A 8 28.25 -13.09 55.25
CA THR A 8 26.79 -13.05 55.20
C THR A 8 26.30 -11.91 54.31
N ALA A 9 26.89 -10.71 54.43
CA ALA A 9 26.53 -9.57 53.57
C ALA A 9 26.86 -9.85 52.08
N HIS A 10 27.99 -10.51 51.81
CA HIS A 10 28.32 -10.91 50.42
C HIS A 10 27.36 -11.97 49.88
N ALA A 11 26.93 -12.92 50.72
CA ALA A 11 25.93 -13.93 50.32
C ALA A 11 24.58 -13.31 50.04
N GLU A 12 24.11 -12.41 50.90
CA GLU A 12 22.85 -11.67 50.68
C GLU A 12 22.91 -10.79 49.39
N GLN A 13 24.06 -10.18 49.14
CA GLN A 13 24.27 -9.41 47.92
C GLN A 13 24.30 -10.27 46.67
N ALA A 14 24.90 -11.45 46.74
CA ALA A 14 24.91 -12.42 45.65
C ALA A 14 23.52 -13.01 45.38
N GLU A 15 22.72 -13.33 46.42
CA GLU A 15 21.35 -13.78 46.30
C GLU A 15 20.43 -12.70 45.66
N ALA A 16 20.60 -11.45 46.06
CA ALA A 16 19.87 -10.33 45.46
C ALA A 16 20.24 -10.14 44.00
N GLU A 17 21.51 -10.30 43.63
CA GLU A 17 21.94 -10.22 42.22
C GLU A 17 21.47 -11.39 41.39
N ILE A 18 21.43 -12.60 41.94
CA ILE A 18 20.85 -13.79 41.28
C ILE A 18 19.36 -13.55 40.99
N THR A 19 18.60 -13.10 41.99
CA THR A 19 17.17 -12.81 41.83
C THR A 19 16.95 -11.74 40.76
N ARG A 20 17.76 -10.68 40.73
CA ARG A 20 17.72 -9.65 39.70
C ARG A 20 17.97 -10.22 38.29
N LEU A 21 18.98 -11.08 38.15
CA LEU A 21 19.32 -11.71 36.86
C LEU A 21 18.27 -12.71 36.41
N GLU A 22 17.63 -13.43 37.32
CA GLU A 22 16.52 -14.34 37.02
C GLU A 22 15.30 -13.57 36.52
N ASP A 23 14.97 -12.45 37.15
CA ASP A 23 13.91 -11.55 36.70
C ASP A 23 14.23 -10.94 35.34
N GLU A 24 15.46 -10.54 35.07
CA GLU A 24 15.93 -10.03 33.78
C GLU A 24 15.87 -11.09 32.70
N ILE A 25 16.25 -12.33 32.99
CA ILE A 25 16.11 -13.50 32.11
C ILE A 25 14.62 -13.77 31.80
N ALA A 26 13.76 -13.73 32.80
CA ALA A 26 12.33 -13.95 32.63
C ALA A 26 11.67 -12.85 31.78
N ILE A 27 12.15 -11.60 31.91
CA ILE A 27 11.75 -10.48 31.05
C ILE A 27 12.23 -10.69 29.60
N LEU A 28 13.48 -11.11 29.42
CA LEU A 28 14.08 -11.34 28.09
C LEU A 28 13.48 -12.56 27.36
N GLN A 29 13.02 -13.57 28.11
CA GLN A 29 12.34 -14.75 27.56
C GLN A 29 10.92 -14.47 27.06
N ASP A 30 10.28 -13.44 27.61
CA ASP A 30 8.95 -13.00 27.18
C ASP A 30 9.08 -11.72 26.32
N PRO A 31 8.87 -11.81 24.99
CA PRO A 31 9.00 -10.65 24.09
C PRO A 31 8.08 -9.48 24.45
N GLN A 32 6.92 -9.76 25.08
CA GLN A 32 5.99 -8.72 25.53
C GLN A 32 6.48 -8.02 26.80
N LYS A 33 7.07 -8.76 27.73
CA LYS A 33 7.67 -8.20 28.94
C LYS A 33 8.95 -7.44 28.65
N ALA A 34 9.78 -7.94 27.74
CA ALA A 34 10.98 -7.25 27.28
C ALA A 34 10.66 -5.91 26.59
N LEU A 35 9.54 -5.86 25.87
CA LEU A 35 9.02 -4.63 25.26
C LEU A 35 8.58 -3.62 26.32
N ALA A 36 7.81 -4.08 27.32
CA ALA A 36 7.30 -3.25 28.41
C ALA A 36 8.41 -2.70 29.32
N ALA A 37 9.51 -3.44 29.47
CA ALA A 37 10.66 -3.05 30.27
C ALA A 37 11.64 -2.08 29.57
N GLY A 38 11.38 -1.73 28.29
CA GLY A 38 12.21 -0.78 27.54
C GLY A 38 13.62 -1.29 27.20
N VAL A 39 13.87 -2.60 27.27
CA VAL A 39 15.15 -3.25 26.93
C VAL A 39 15.18 -3.54 25.43
N ILE A 40 14.88 -2.55 24.62
CA ILE A 40 14.98 -2.68 23.15
C ILE A 40 16.29 -2.06 22.70
N SER A 41 17.28 -2.92 22.41
CA SER A 41 18.46 -2.47 21.68
C SER A 41 18.11 -2.25 20.21
N PRO A 42 18.82 -1.35 19.49
CA PRO A 42 18.69 -1.18 18.04
C PRO A 42 18.81 -2.50 17.26
N GLU A 43 19.58 -3.43 17.81
CA GLU A 43 19.77 -4.79 17.28
C GLU A 43 18.51 -5.64 17.41
N LEU A 44 17.77 -5.51 18.51
CA LEU A 44 16.51 -6.22 18.74
C LEU A 44 15.40 -5.68 17.80
N GLU A 45 15.39 -4.40 17.52
CA GLU A 45 14.47 -3.76 16.57
C GLU A 45 14.74 -4.24 15.13
N LYS A 46 16.01 -4.34 14.76
CA LYS A 46 16.45 -4.93 13.50
C LYS A 46 16.01 -6.39 13.38
N LEU A 47 16.26 -7.19 14.41
CA LEU A 47 15.85 -8.60 14.46
C LEU A 47 14.33 -8.78 14.43
N ARG A 48 13.56 -7.86 15.02
CA ARG A 48 12.08 -7.84 14.92
C ARG A 48 11.60 -7.55 13.51
N SER A 49 12.19 -6.55 12.87
CA SER A 49 11.90 -6.23 11.47
C SER A 49 12.22 -7.41 10.56
N GLU A 50 13.38 -8.04 10.76
CA GLU A 50 13.78 -9.25 10.03
C GLU A 50 12.85 -10.44 10.34
N ASN A 51 12.45 -10.63 11.59
CA ASN A 51 11.54 -11.70 12.00
C ASN A 51 10.12 -11.49 11.43
N ALA A 52 9.64 -10.24 11.39
CA ALA A 52 8.38 -9.91 10.73
C ALA A 52 8.45 -10.21 9.22
N LYS A 53 9.54 -9.84 8.57
CA LYS A 53 9.82 -10.14 7.16
C LYS A 53 9.91 -11.65 6.90
N LEU A 54 10.63 -12.39 7.75
CA LEU A 54 10.76 -13.84 7.65
C LEU A 54 9.42 -14.55 7.92
N ARG A 55 8.64 -14.14 8.90
CA ARG A 55 7.28 -14.68 9.15
C ARG A 55 6.36 -14.45 7.97
N TYR A 56 6.43 -13.27 7.37
CA TYR A 56 5.70 -12.98 6.13
C TYR A 56 6.14 -13.92 5.01
N GLN A 57 7.45 -14.08 4.78
CA GLN A 57 7.99 -14.99 3.78
C GLN A 57 7.60 -16.46 4.05
N ILE A 58 7.64 -16.91 5.30
CA ILE A 58 7.20 -18.26 5.69
C ILE A 58 5.72 -18.47 5.40
N ASN A 59 4.86 -17.51 5.75
CA ASN A 59 3.43 -17.60 5.47
C ASN A 59 3.16 -17.60 3.95
N HIS A 60 3.91 -16.81 3.21
CA HIS A 60 3.87 -16.80 1.75
C HIS A 60 4.32 -18.15 1.15
N LEU A 61 5.45 -18.69 1.62
CA LEU A 61 5.94 -20.01 1.20
C LEU A 61 4.98 -21.13 1.57
N LYS A 62 4.36 -21.11 2.75
CA LYS A 62 3.32 -22.09 3.13
C LYS A 62 2.13 -22.03 2.18
N ARG A 63 1.62 -20.82 1.85
CA ARG A 63 0.53 -20.65 0.88
C ARG A 63 0.93 -21.12 -0.53
N ASN A 64 2.18 -20.86 -0.95
CA ASN A 64 2.70 -21.36 -2.22
C ASN A 64 2.84 -22.89 -2.23
N ILE A 65 3.28 -23.52 -1.12
CA ILE A 65 3.34 -24.99 -0.98
C ILE A 65 1.94 -25.60 -1.05
N ASP A 66 0.94 -24.97 -0.43
CA ASP A 66 -0.45 -25.43 -0.53
C ASP A 66 -1.01 -25.23 -1.96
N GLY A 67 -0.61 -24.16 -2.65
CA GLY A 67 -0.85 -23.95 -4.08
C GLY A 67 -0.13 -25.00 -4.97
N GLU A 68 1.11 -25.37 -4.63
CA GLU A 68 1.88 -26.42 -5.33
C GLU A 68 1.26 -27.83 -5.15
N LYS A 69 0.71 -28.15 -3.98
CA LYS A 69 -0.02 -29.41 -3.74
C LYS A 69 -1.29 -29.53 -4.59
N THR A 70 -1.78 -28.41 -5.12
CA THR A 70 -2.92 -28.37 -6.06
C THR A 70 -2.50 -28.38 -7.53
N LYS A 71 -1.20 -28.45 -7.85
CA LYS A 71 -0.62 -28.41 -9.21
C LYS A 71 -0.99 -29.56 -10.14
N GLY A 72 -1.74 -30.55 -9.69
CA GLY A 72 -2.33 -31.57 -10.59
C GLY A 72 -3.63 -31.09 -11.29
N ARG A 73 -4.13 -29.89 -10.94
CA ARG A 73 -5.39 -29.36 -11.49
C ARG A 73 -5.09 -28.27 -12.52
N GLN A 74 -5.58 -28.45 -13.74
CA GLN A 74 -5.49 -27.41 -14.77
C GLN A 74 -6.12 -26.11 -14.27
N ASN A 75 -5.49 -24.97 -14.57
CA ASN A 75 -6.05 -23.66 -14.27
C ASN A 75 -7.35 -23.42 -15.05
N MET A 76 -8.23 -22.59 -14.49
CA MET A 76 -9.43 -22.18 -15.21
C MET A 76 -9.05 -21.32 -16.42
N VAL A 77 -9.84 -21.46 -17.48
CA VAL A 77 -9.68 -20.64 -18.68
C VAL A 77 -10.27 -19.25 -18.43
N SER A 78 -9.53 -18.21 -18.81
CA SER A 78 -10.06 -16.85 -18.87
C SER A 78 -10.67 -16.60 -20.23
N LEU A 79 -12.00 -16.59 -20.34
CA LEU A 79 -12.70 -16.33 -21.60
C LEU A 79 -12.30 -14.99 -22.19
N ILE A 80 -12.23 -13.93 -21.39
CA ILE A 80 -11.82 -12.61 -21.87
C ILE A 80 -10.37 -12.61 -22.34
N GLY A 81 -9.50 -13.35 -21.67
CA GLY A 81 -8.10 -13.51 -22.07
C GLY A 81 -7.96 -14.22 -23.41
N ILE A 82 -8.76 -15.26 -23.65
CA ILE A 82 -8.80 -15.94 -24.96
C ILE A 82 -9.27 -14.99 -26.06
N ILE A 83 -10.35 -14.25 -25.81
CA ILE A 83 -10.91 -13.29 -26.78
C ILE A 83 -9.85 -12.23 -27.11
N ASP A 84 -9.20 -11.66 -26.10
CA ASP A 84 -8.13 -10.68 -26.27
C ASP A 84 -6.98 -11.25 -27.12
N ASP A 85 -6.56 -12.49 -26.86
CA ASP A 85 -5.50 -13.15 -27.62
C ASP A 85 -5.86 -13.34 -29.10
N VAL A 86 -7.04 -13.87 -29.35
CA VAL A 86 -7.51 -14.15 -30.71
C VAL A 86 -7.68 -12.87 -31.52
N PHE A 87 -8.34 -11.85 -30.94
CA PHE A 87 -8.47 -10.54 -31.57
C PHE A 87 -7.14 -9.82 -31.70
N GLY A 88 -6.26 -9.91 -30.67
CA GLY A 88 -4.92 -9.35 -30.72
C GLY A 88 -4.07 -9.93 -31.84
N LEU A 89 -4.18 -11.24 -32.11
CA LEU A 89 -3.53 -11.87 -33.28
C LEU A 89 -4.09 -11.34 -34.59
N ALA A 90 -5.40 -11.26 -34.74
CA ALA A 90 -6.07 -10.75 -35.95
C ALA A 90 -5.69 -9.27 -36.21
N ILE A 91 -5.71 -8.43 -35.16
CA ILE A 91 -5.39 -7.02 -35.28
C ILE A 91 -3.91 -6.81 -35.66
N ARG A 92 -2.97 -7.50 -35.03
CA ARG A 92 -1.53 -7.43 -35.38
C ARG A 92 -1.28 -7.93 -36.81
N LYS A 93 -1.98 -8.93 -37.25
CA LYS A 93 -1.88 -9.42 -38.63
C LYS A 93 -2.43 -8.41 -39.64
N THR A 94 -3.49 -7.68 -39.28
CA THR A 94 -4.12 -6.66 -40.13
C THR A 94 -3.31 -5.37 -40.17
N PHE A 95 -2.70 -4.99 -39.03
CA PHE A 95 -1.96 -3.73 -38.85
C PHE A 95 -0.57 -4.00 -38.24
N PRO A 96 0.36 -4.61 -39.00
CA PRO A 96 1.68 -4.97 -38.45
C PRO A 96 2.53 -3.76 -38.06
N ASP A 97 2.28 -2.60 -38.66
CA ASP A 97 3.04 -1.37 -38.45
C ASP A 97 2.54 -0.56 -37.23
N LEU A 98 1.40 -0.94 -36.63
CA LEU A 98 0.89 -0.28 -35.44
C LEU A 98 1.56 -0.81 -34.17
N GLU A 99 2.26 0.09 -33.48
CA GLU A 99 2.84 -0.23 -32.18
C GLU A 99 1.72 -0.36 -31.11
N ASN A 100 1.57 -1.57 -30.53
CA ASN A 100 0.62 -1.88 -29.46
C ASN A 100 -0.85 -1.48 -29.74
N PRO A 101 -1.47 -1.95 -30.85
CA PRO A 101 -2.86 -1.60 -31.13
C PRO A 101 -3.82 -2.14 -30.06
N PRO A 102 -4.79 -1.32 -29.58
CA PRO A 102 -5.71 -1.73 -28.54
C PRO A 102 -6.68 -2.81 -29.01
N VAL A 103 -6.89 -3.85 -28.21
CA VAL A 103 -7.87 -4.91 -28.50
C VAL A 103 -9.30 -4.51 -28.10
N ALA A 104 -9.48 -3.80 -27.00
CA ALA A 104 -10.71 -3.16 -26.52
C ALA A 104 -11.96 -4.07 -26.49
N ILE A 105 -11.86 -5.19 -25.77
CA ILE A 105 -12.98 -6.12 -25.55
C ILE A 105 -13.84 -5.64 -24.38
N GLN A 106 -15.16 -5.65 -24.58
CA GLN A 106 -16.16 -5.33 -23.56
C GLN A 106 -17.21 -6.43 -23.48
N LYS A 107 -17.81 -6.60 -22.31
CA LYS A 107 -18.95 -7.49 -22.12
C LYS A 107 -20.16 -6.95 -22.87
N GLY A 108 -20.92 -7.81 -23.54
CA GLY A 108 -22.15 -7.44 -24.23
C GLY A 108 -23.18 -6.81 -23.27
N LYS A 109 -23.95 -5.85 -23.77
CA LYS A 109 -25.04 -5.25 -23.00
C LYS A 109 -26.20 -6.22 -22.90
N HIS A 110 -26.93 -6.25 -21.79
CA HIS A 110 -28.14 -7.10 -21.61
C HIS A 110 -29.21 -6.90 -22.67
N THR A 111 -29.26 -5.73 -23.30
CA THR A 111 -30.20 -5.41 -24.40
C THR A 111 -29.77 -5.95 -25.76
N MET A 112 -28.52 -6.37 -25.90
CA MET A 112 -27.94 -6.95 -27.10
C MET A 112 -27.73 -8.45 -26.86
N LYS A 113 -28.06 -9.30 -27.84
CA LYS A 113 -27.95 -10.76 -27.72
C LYS A 113 -26.50 -11.29 -27.82
N ASN A 114 -25.49 -10.41 -27.92
CA ASN A 114 -24.09 -10.76 -27.98
C ASN A 114 -23.47 -10.95 -26.58
N ASP A 115 -22.54 -11.88 -26.47
CA ASP A 115 -21.83 -12.14 -25.19
C ASP A 115 -20.75 -11.11 -24.93
N TYR A 116 -19.97 -10.75 -25.96
CA TYR A 116 -18.93 -9.72 -25.92
C TYR A 116 -18.98 -8.84 -27.17
N GLN A 117 -18.22 -7.72 -27.08
CA GLN A 117 -18.09 -6.79 -28.21
C GLN A 117 -16.64 -6.27 -28.26
N CYS A 118 -16.04 -6.27 -29.46
CA CYS A 118 -14.74 -5.66 -29.69
C CYS A 118 -14.93 -4.27 -30.31
N ASN A 119 -14.32 -3.25 -29.66
CA ASN A 119 -14.39 -1.85 -30.09
C ASN A 119 -13.06 -1.36 -30.68
N ALA A 120 -12.11 -2.26 -30.95
CA ALA A 120 -10.77 -1.95 -31.44
C ALA A 120 -10.77 -1.07 -32.70
N ALA A 121 -11.68 -1.31 -33.62
CA ALA A 121 -11.75 -0.60 -34.88
C ALA A 121 -11.93 0.93 -34.72
N MET A 122 -12.68 1.36 -33.70
CA MET A 122 -12.87 2.78 -33.40
C MET A 122 -11.56 3.42 -32.93
N ASN A 123 -10.87 2.75 -31.99
CA ASN A 123 -9.61 3.23 -31.42
C ASN A 123 -8.49 3.24 -32.48
N ILE A 124 -8.42 2.18 -33.29
CA ILE A 124 -7.42 2.09 -34.38
C ILE A 124 -7.67 3.18 -35.44
N SER A 125 -8.93 3.45 -35.80
CA SER A 125 -9.26 4.55 -36.70
C SER A 125 -8.79 5.91 -36.17
N GLN A 126 -8.94 6.14 -34.88
CA GLN A 126 -8.47 7.37 -34.24
C GLN A 126 -6.93 7.46 -34.25
N MET A 127 -6.24 6.37 -33.99
CA MET A 127 -4.76 6.29 -34.06
C MET A 127 -4.27 6.57 -35.49
N LEU A 128 -4.88 5.94 -36.49
CA LEU A 128 -4.52 6.14 -37.91
C LEU A 128 -4.77 7.59 -38.35
N LYS A 129 -5.86 8.20 -37.90
CA LYS A 129 -6.15 9.62 -38.15
C LYS A 129 -5.11 10.55 -37.61
N SER A 130 -4.57 10.27 -36.42
CA SER A 130 -3.47 11.07 -35.83
C SER A 130 -2.16 10.95 -36.63
N GLN A 131 -2.02 9.87 -37.40
CA GLN A 131 -0.90 9.63 -38.33
C GLN A 131 -1.18 10.15 -39.77
N GLY A 132 -2.31 10.85 -39.98
CA GLY A 132 -2.68 11.40 -41.27
C GLY A 132 -3.41 10.43 -42.21
N VAL A 133 -3.70 9.20 -41.75
CA VAL A 133 -4.43 8.18 -42.56
C VAL A 133 -5.92 8.22 -42.20
N ASN A 134 -6.73 8.65 -43.14
CA ASN A 134 -8.20 8.73 -42.97
C ASN A 134 -8.85 7.40 -43.34
N THR A 135 -9.28 6.65 -42.33
CA THR A 135 -9.93 5.32 -42.51
C THR A 135 -11.31 5.27 -41.84
N ASN A 136 -12.21 4.49 -42.46
CA ASN A 136 -13.52 4.22 -41.88
C ASN A 136 -13.41 3.08 -40.86
N PRO A 137 -13.88 3.25 -39.60
CA PRO A 137 -13.83 2.19 -38.59
C PRO A 137 -14.50 0.88 -39.03
N ARG A 138 -15.55 0.94 -39.87
CA ARG A 138 -16.19 -0.26 -40.39
C ARG A 138 -15.27 -1.05 -41.31
N GLN A 139 -14.52 -0.38 -42.18
CA GLN A 139 -13.50 -1.04 -43.04
C GLN A 139 -12.40 -1.69 -42.24
N ILE A 140 -12.00 -1.05 -41.11
CA ILE A 140 -11.04 -1.62 -40.17
C ILE A 140 -11.60 -2.90 -39.52
N ALA A 141 -12.86 -2.87 -39.10
CA ALA A 141 -13.52 -4.05 -38.51
C ALA A 141 -13.61 -5.20 -39.51
N ASP A 142 -14.00 -4.91 -40.77
CA ASP A 142 -14.09 -5.90 -41.86
C ASP A 142 -12.69 -6.49 -42.15
N ALA A 143 -11.63 -5.68 -42.16
CA ALA A 143 -10.25 -6.15 -42.35
C ALA A 143 -9.77 -7.04 -41.20
N ILE A 144 -10.10 -6.71 -39.95
CA ILE A 144 -9.84 -7.56 -38.80
C ILE A 144 -10.56 -8.90 -38.94
N MET A 145 -11.83 -8.90 -39.35
CA MET A 145 -12.60 -10.11 -39.57
C MET A 145 -12.01 -11.04 -40.64
N GLN A 146 -11.48 -10.48 -41.71
CA GLN A 146 -10.80 -11.26 -42.77
C GLN A 146 -9.53 -11.97 -42.28
N ASN A 147 -8.87 -11.42 -41.26
CA ASN A 147 -7.65 -11.96 -40.66
C ASN A 147 -7.90 -12.75 -39.38
N MET A 148 -9.18 -12.98 -39.00
CA MET A 148 -9.55 -13.75 -37.82
C MET A 148 -9.15 -15.22 -37.98
N PRO A 149 -8.40 -15.80 -37.02
CA PRO A 149 -8.08 -17.22 -37.05
C PRO A 149 -9.32 -18.07 -36.80
N GLU A 150 -9.38 -19.26 -37.42
CA GLU A 150 -10.40 -20.26 -37.04
C GLU A 150 -10.24 -20.67 -35.59
N THR A 151 -11.33 -20.69 -34.83
CA THR A 151 -11.35 -21.04 -33.44
C THR A 151 -12.61 -21.79 -33.04
N GLN A 152 -12.50 -22.63 -32.01
CA GLN A 152 -13.67 -23.31 -31.42
C GLN A 152 -14.45 -22.44 -30.43
N TYR A 153 -13.96 -21.22 -30.15
CA TYR A 153 -14.49 -20.38 -29.07
C TYR A 153 -15.72 -19.58 -29.48
N PHE A 154 -15.87 -19.27 -30.77
CA PHE A 154 -16.94 -18.43 -31.28
C PHE A 154 -17.92 -19.22 -32.15
N GLU A 155 -19.22 -19.05 -31.92
CA GLU A 155 -20.29 -19.52 -32.79
C GLU A 155 -20.45 -18.56 -33.97
N LYS A 156 -20.38 -17.24 -33.71
CA LYS A 156 -20.59 -16.19 -34.71
C LYS A 156 -19.81 -14.93 -34.31
N LEU A 157 -19.29 -14.25 -35.33
CA LEU A 157 -18.77 -12.88 -35.22
C LEU A 157 -19.55 -12.01 -36.22
N GLU A 158 -19.91 -10.77 -35.84
CA GLU A 158 -20.74 -9.92 -36.66
C GLU A 158 -20.34 -8.45 -36.54
N VAL A 159 -20.02 -7.82 -37.66
CA VAL A 159 -19.72 -6.38 -37.70
C VAL A 159 -21.00 -5.57 -37.67
N CYS A 160 -21.17 -4.74 -36.66
CA CYS A 160 -22.36 -3.93 -36.43
C CYS A 160 -22.00 -2.43 -36.30
N GLY A 161 -22.97 -1.60 -36.73
CA GLY A 161 -22.89 -0.15 -36.64
C GLY A 161 -21.62 0.43 -37.28
N PRO A 162 -20.94 1.38 -36.62
CA PRO A 162 -19.80 2.08 -37.20
C PRO A 162 -18.47 1.29 -37.18
N GLY A 163 -18.49 0.02 -36.76
CA GLY A 163 -17.27 -0.82 -36.70
C GLY A 163 -17.13 -1.62 -35.42
N PHE A 164 -18.22 -1.86 -34.70
CA PHE A 164 -18.24 -2.80 -33.59
C PHE A 164 -18.26 -4.24 -34.09
N ILE A 165 -17.53 -5.13 -33.43
CA ILE A 165 -17.59 -6.56 -33.75
C ILE A 165 -18.27 -7.27 -32.57
N ASN A 166 -19.48 -7.73 -32.77
CA ASN A 166 -20.22 -8.53 -31.79
C ASN A 166 -19.72 -9.97 -31.80
N ILE A 167 -19.56 -10.54 -30.62
CA ILE A 167 -18.98 -11.85 -30.39
C ILE A 167 -20.04 -12.72 -29.72
N TYR A 168 -20.33 -13.85 -30.32
CA TYR A 168 -21.21 -14.90 -29.81
C TYR A 168 -20.36 -16.13 -29.48
N LEU A 169 -20.39 -16.57 -28.23
CA LEU A 169 -19.61 -17.71 -27.78
C LEU A 169 -20.20 -19.02 -28.28
N ASN A 170 -19.34 -19.98 -28.58
CA ASN A 170 -19.77 -21.33 -28.88
C ASN A 170 -20.37 -21.99 -27.65
N LYS A 171 -21.63 -22.36 -27.70
CA LYS A 171 -22.39 -22.97 -26.59
C LYS A 171 -21.80 -24.28 -26.13
N SER A 172 -21.29 -25.11 -27.04
CA SER A 172 -20.62 -26.37 -26.68
C SER A 172 -19.36 -26.13 -25.88
N TYR A 173 -18.56 -25.14 -26.28
CA TYR A 173 -17.37 -24.74 -25.54
C TYR A 173 -17.71 -24.19 -24.13
N VAL A 174 -18.74 -23.34 -24.03
CA VAL A 174 -19.22 -22.84 -22.74
C VAL A 174 -19.71 -23.99 -21.86
N ALA A 175 -20.45 -24.95 -22.39
CA ALA A 175 -20.94 -26.13 -21.67
C ALA A 175 -19.77 -26.99 -21.15
N GLU A 176 -18.72 -27.17 -21.94
CA GLU A 176 -17.51 -27.89 -21.53
C GLU A 176 -16.81 -27.17 -20.34
N GLN A 177 -16.62 -25.83 -20.42
CA GLN A 177 -16.03 -25.05 -19.34
C GLN A 177 -16.90 -25.07 -18.06
N MET A 178 -18.22 -25.09 -18.20
CA MET A 178 -19.15 -25.24 -17.07
C MET A 178 -19.04 -26.64 -16.44
N SER A 179 -18.92 -27.69 -17.25
CA SER A 179 -18.70 -29.06 -16.78
C SER A 179 -17.37 -29.18 -16.01
N GLU A 180 -16.31 -28.58 -16.54
CA GLU A 180 -15.01 -28.50 -15.86
C GLU A 180 -15.12 -27.79 -14.49
N LEU A 181 -15.86 -26.68 -14.44
CA LEU A 181 -16.10 -25.94 -13.21
C LEU A 181 -16.87 -26.78 -12.17
N LEU A 182 -17.92 -27.49 -12.61
CA LEU A 182 -18.74 -28.34 -11.73
C LEU A 182 -17.95 -29.54 -11.20
N ASN A 183 -17.13 -30.17 -12.03
CA ASN A 183 -16.38 -31.36 -11.66
C ASN A 183 -15.14 -31.05 -10.79
N ASN A 184 -14.47 -29.94 -11.06
CA ASN A 184 -13.15 -29.62 -10.47
C ASN A 184 -13.18 -28.42 -9.50
N GLY A 185 -14.33 -27.74 -9.34
CA GLY A 185 -14.49 -26.56 -8.52
C GLY A 185 -13.84 -25.30 -9.12
N VAL A 186 -13.97 -24.19 -8.41
CA VAL A 186 -13.39 -22.90 -8.80
C VAL A 186 -11.87 -22.94 -8.59
N ARG A 187 -11.13 -22.59 -9.63
CA ARG A 187 -9.66 -22.57 -9.65
C ARG A 187 -9.17 -21.21 -10.16
N PRO A 188 -7.95 -20.78 -9.80
CA PRO A 188 -7.42 -19.54 -10.36
C PRO A 188 -7.22 -19.66 -11.87
N PRO A 189 -7.47 -18.56 -12.62
CA PRO A 189 -7.14 -18.50 -14.02
C PRO A 189 -5.62 -18.57 -14.21
N PHE A 190 -5.19 -19.03 -15.38
CA PHE A 190 -3.78 -19.01 -15.76
C PHE A 190 -3.33 -17.55 -15.92
N ILE A 191 -2.24 -17.18 -15.25
CA ILE A 191 -1.57 -15.90 -15.41
C ILE A 191 -0.28 -16.11 -16.21
N ARG A 192 -0.04 -15.27 -17.23
CA ARG A 192 1.16 -15.37 -18.08
C ARG A 192 2.41 -14.86 -17.37
N VAL A 193 2.26 -13.81 -16.57
CA VAL A 193 3.36 -13.16 -15.88
C VAL A 193 2.97 -12.97 -14.42
N LYS A 194 3.74 -13.61 -13.54
CA LYS A 194 3.63 -13.37 -12.11
C LYS A 194 4.16 -11.96 -11.82
N LYS A 195 3.33 -11.12 -11.21
CA LYS A 195 3.68 -9.77 -10.79
C LYS A 195 3.92 -9.72 -9.29
N HIS A 196 4.56 -8.63 -8.87
CA HIS A 196 4.73 -8.27 -7.46
C HIS A 196 3.87 -7.03 -7.12
N PRO A 197 2.55 -7.21 -6.87
CA PRO A 197 1.70 -6.11 -6.43
C PRO A 197 2.05 -5.68 -5.01
N ILE A 198 2.09 -4.35 -4.81
CA ILE A 198 2.22 -3.73 -3.49
C ILE A 198 0.90 -3.03 -3.21
N VAL A 199 0.21 -3.45 -2.15
CA VAL A 199 -1.08 -2.90 -1.77
C VAL A 199 -0.92 -2.12 -0.47
N ASP A 200 -1.12 -0.81 -0.55
CA ASP A 200 -1.10 0.10 0.58
C ASP A 200 -2.52 0.31 1.09
N PHE A 201 -2.77 -0.04 2.34
CA PHE A 201 -4.10 0.05 2.93
C PHE A 201 -4.05 0.15 4.45
N SER A 202 -5.20 0.47 5.06
CA SER A 202 -5.43 0.71 6.48
C SER A 202 -4.96 2.09 6.93
N SER A 203 -3.67 2.31 7.05
CA SER A 203 -2.97 3.59 7.28
C SER A 203 -3.55 4.45 8.42
N PRO A 204 -3.77 3.89 9.63
CA PRO A 204 -4.27 4.65 10.76
C PRO A 204 -3.18 5.58 11.32
N ASN A 205 -3.62 6.65 11.99
CA ASN A 205 -2.73 7.54 12.70
C ASN A 205 -2.45 7.03 14.12
N ILE A 206 -1.19 7.11 14.54
CA ILE A 206 -0.80 6.86 15.92
C ILE A 206 -1.51 7.82 16.86
N ALA A 207 -1.85 7.36 18.05
CA ALA A 207 -2.59 8.07 19.09
C ALA A 207 -4.04 8.46 18.74
N LYS A 208 -4.59 7.88 17.67
CA LYS A 208 -6.00 7.99 17.31
C LYS A 208 -6.63 6.61 17.16
N GLU A 209 -7.92 6.52 17.44
CA GLU A 209 -8.67 5.30 17.19
C GLU A 209 -8.88 5.06 15.70
N MET A 210 -8.92 3.78 15.33
CA MET A 210 -9.35 3.41 13.99
C MET A 210 -10.85 3.70 13.83
N HIS A 211 -11.18 4.46 12.81
CA HIS A 211 -12.57 4.76 12.47
C HIS A 211 -13.03 3.92 11.26
N VAL A 212 -14.31 4.05 10.89
CA VAL A 212 -14.92 3.30 9.80
C VAL A 212 -14.18 3.42 8.46
N GLY A 213 -13.55 4.55 8.18
CA GLY A 213 -12.71 4.74 6.98
C GLY A 213 -11.52 3.78 6.97
N HIS A 214 -10.81 3.67 8.09
CA HIS A 214 -9.68 2.73 8.23
C HIS A 214 -10.13 1.27 8.11
N LEU A 215 -11.28 0.91 8.71
CA LEU A 215 -11.84 -0.44 8.59
C LEU A 215 -12.19 -0.78 7.14
N ARG A 216 -12.78 0.16 6.39
CA ARG A 216 -13.10 -0.03 4.98
C ARG A 216 -11.84 -0.24 4.15
N SER A 217 -10.84 0.64 4.31
CA SER A 217 -9.54 0.48 3.66
C SER A 217 -8.92 -0.89 3.96
N THR A 218 -8.94 -1.31 5.24
CA THR A 218 -8.41 -2.60 5.69
C THR A 218 -9.11 -3.78 5.02
N ILE A 219 -10.44 -3.80 5.02
CA ILE A 219 -11.24 -4.91 4.47
C ILE A 219 -11.10 -4.99 2.95
N ILE A 220 -11.17 -3.85 2.26
CA ILE A 220 -11.02 -3.78 0.80
C ILE A 220 -9.61 -4.18 0.39
N GLY A 221 -8.59 -3.60 1.05
CA GLY A 221 -7.19 -3.89 0.75
C GLY A 221 -6.83 -5.35 0.96
N GLU A 222 -7.23 -5.94 2.10
CA GLU A 222 -7.00 -7.36 2.36
C GLU A 222 -7.74 -8.26 1.37
N SER A 223 -8.97 -7.89 0.97
CA SER A 223 -9.72 -8.66 -0.03
C SER A 223 -9.03 -8.65 -1.39
N ILE A 224 -8.48 -7.50 -1.81
CA ILE A 224 -7.68 -7.36 -3.03
C ILE A 224 -6.41 -8.22 -2.92
N CYS A 225 -5.69 -8.16 -1.79
CA CYS A 225 -4.49 -8.97 -1.58
C CYS A 225 -4.77 -10.46 -1.69
N ARG A 226 -5.81 -10.95 -1.01
CA ARG A 226 -6.20 -12.37 -1.06
C ARG A 226 -6.58 -12.81 -2.46
N LEU A 227 -7.29 -11.95 -3.20
CA LEU A 227 -7.68 -12.24 -4.58
C LEU A 227 -6.44 -12.32 -5.49
N LEU A 228 -5.52 -11.38 -5.38
CA LEU A 228 -4.29 -11.35 -6.15
C LEU A 228 -3.38 -12.55 -5.83
N GLU A 229 -3.26 -12.93 -4.56
CA GLU A 229 -2.53 -14.14 -4.13
C GLU A 229 -3.20 -15.41 -4.65
N TRP A 230 -4.55 -15.48 -4.58
CA TRP A 230 -5.28 -16.61 -5.10
C TRP A 230 -5.09 -16.79 -6.60
N VAL A 231 -5.00 -15.67 -7.35
CA VAL A 231 -4.69 -15.68 -8.79
C VAL A 231 -3.23 -16.09 -9.04
N GLY A 232 -2.34 -15.98 -8.06
CA GLY A 232 -0.95 -16.45 -8.15
C GLY A 232 0.11 -15.35 -8.14
N HIS A 233 -0.26 -14.10 -7.87
CA HIS A 233 0.68 -13.00 -7.72
C HIS A 233 1.39 -13.04 -6.36
N ASP A 234 2.55 -12.37 -6.27
CA ASP A 234 3.33 -12.21 -5.05
C ASP A 234 3.03 -10.87 -4.41
N VAL A 235 2.13 -10.83 -3.43
CA VAL A 235 1.57 -9.59 -2.91
C VAL A 235 2.29 -9.13 -1.65
N LEU A 236 2.77 -7.87 -1.66
CA LEU A 236 3.23 -7.17 -0.46
C LEU A 236 2.12 -6.26 0.08
N ARG A 237 1.73 -6.48 1.33
CA ARG A 237 0.77 -5.65 2.08
C ARG A 237 1.51 -4.58 2.85
N LEU A 238 1.25 -3.32 2.59
CA LEU A 238 1.86 -2.21 3.32
C LEU A 238 0.82 -1.42 4.12
N ASN A 239 1.26 -0.96 5.29
CA ASN A 239 0.51 -0.08 6.17
C ASN A 239 1.30 1.22 6.36
N HIS A 240 0.86 2.27 5.70
CA HIS A 240 1.48 3.59 5.79
C HIS A 240 0.94 4.34 7.01
N LEU A 241 1.46 3.99 8.20
CA LEU A 241 1.02 4.60 9.45
C LEU A 241 1.39 6.08 9.53
N GLY A 242 0.46 6.89 10.04
CA GLY A 242 0.77 8.26 10.46
C GLY A 242 1.50 8.26 11.80
N ASP A 243 2.77 7.91 11.80
CA ASP A 243 3.62 7.75 12.99
C ASP A 243 4.68 8.84 13.13
N TRP A 244 4.59 9.90 12.33
CA TRP A 244 5.55 11.00 12.34
C TRP A 244 4.86 12.36 12.26
N GLY A 245 5.57 13.43 12.64
CA GLY A 245 5.06 14.80 12.51
C GLY A 245 4.94 15.57 13.82
N THR A 246 4.45 16.81 13.73
CA THR A 246 4.39 17.78 14.83
C THR A 246 3.54 17.33 16.02
N GLN A 247 2.55 16.48 15.79
CA GLN A 247 1.72 15.91 16.85
C GLN A 247 2.53 15.11 17.89
N PHE A 248 3.63 14.48 17.47
CA PHE A 248 4.48 13.73 18.40
C PHE A 248 5.26 14.61 19.38
N GLY A 249 5.57 15.84 19.00
CA GLY A 249 6.20 16.78 19.93
C GLY A 249 5.31 17.08 21.14
N MET A 250 4.01 17.35 20.93
CA MET A 250 3.10 17.58 22.05
C MET A 250 2.88 16.31 22.89
N LEU A 251 2.82 15.12 22.25
CA LEU A 251 2.68 13.86 22.97
C LEU A 251 3.91 13.53 23.80
N ILE A 252 5.11 13.76 23.26
CA ILE A 252 6.39 13.54 23.95
C ILE A 252 6.52 14.51 25.11
N ALA A 253 6.26 15.82 24.91
CA ALA A 253 6.32 16.81 25.98
C ALA A 253 5.32 16.49 27.10
N HIS A 254 4.11 16.04 26.75
CA HIS A 254 3.11 15.61 27.72
C HIS A 254 3.53 14.33 28.46
N LEU A 255 4.15 13.38 27.77
CA LEU A 255 4.68 12.17 28.37
C LEU A 255 5.78 12.49 29.39
N GLN A 256 6.70 13.38 29.05
CA GLN A 256 7.79 13.81 29.93
C GLN A 256 7.28 14.47 31.20
N ASP A 257 6.22 15.28 31.12
CA ASP A 257 5.62 15.93 32.28
C ASP A 257 4.85 14.96 33.18
N LYS A 258 4.08 14.06 32.55
CA LYS A 258 3.20 13.14 33.30
C LYS A 258 3.93 11.94 33.88
N PHE A 259 4.98 11.50 33.19
CA PHE A 259 5.79 10.34 33.55
C PHE A 259 7.29 10.63 33.40
N PRO A 260 7.88 11.42 34.29
CA PRO A 260 9.30 11.84 34.18
C PRO A 260 10.31 10.69 34.10
N ASN A 261 9.93 9.52 34.63
CA ASN A 261 10.72 8.30 34.63
C ASN A 261 10.41 7.32 33.50
N TYR A 262 9.70 7.77 32.44
CA TYR A 262 9.29 6.93 31.31
C TYR A 262 10.46 6.16 30.66
N ALA A 263 11.67 6.67 30.80
CA ALA A 263 12.87 6.04 30.25
C ALA A 263 13.27 4.74 30.97
N THR A 264 12.88 4.58 32.23
CA THR A 264 13.22 3.42 33.07
C THR A 264 12.01 2.60 33.49
N VAL A 265 10.84 3.23 33.57
CA VAL A 265 9.58 2.59 33.95
C VAL A 265 8.58 2.83 32.85
N SER A 266 8.05 1.74 32.25
CA SER A 266 7.03 1.85 31.21
C SER A 266 5.77 2.53 31.76
N PRO A 267 5.35 3.67 31.20
CA PRO A 267 4.19 4.38 31.70
C PRO A 267 2.90 3.61 31.41
N PRO A 268 1.95 3.55 32.34
CA PRO A 268 0.66 2.91 32.15
C PRO A 268 -0.26 3.78 31.27
N ILE A 269 0.05 3.91 29.99
CA ILE A 269 -0.79 4.64 29.03
C ILE A 269 -1.92 3.68 28.60
N GLY A 270 -2.98 3.61 29.42
CA GLY A 270 -4.11 2.73 29.14
C GLY A 270 -5.11 3.27 28.11
N ASP A 271 -5.20 4.60 27.99
CA ASP A 271 -6.11 5.30 27.08
C ASP A 271 -5.31 6.38 26.33
N LEU A 272 -4.80 6.00 25.16
CA LEU A 272 -3.97 6.89 24.34
C LEU A 272 -4.79 8.02 23.70
N GLN A 273 -6.08 7.81 23.42
CA GLN A 273 -6.95 8.86 22.90
C GLN A 273 -7.20 9.97 23.92
N LYS A 274 -7.43 9.58 25.18
CA LYS A 274 -7.55 10.54 26.27
C LYS A 274 -6.24 11.30 26.45
N PHE A 275 -5.12 10.59 26.43
CA PHE A 275 -3.78 11.17 26.53
C PHE A 275 -3.53 12.18 25.39
N TYR A 276 -3.93 11.85 24.16
CA TYR A 276 -3.87 12.77 23.00
C TYR A 276 -4.73 14.01 23.23
N LYS A 277 -5.99 13.85 23.65
CA LYS A 277 -6.90 14.97 23.91
C LYS A 277 -6.35 15.91 25.00
N GLU A 278 -5.84 15.35 26.12
CA GLU A 278 -5.20 16.13 27.18
C GLU A 278 -4.00 16.92 26.67
N SER A 279 -3.12 16.29 25.89
CA SER A 279 -1.94 16.96 25.32
C SER A 279 -2.33 18.05 24.33
N LYS A 280 -3.38 17.83 23.53
CA LYS A 280 -3.89 18.80 22.55
C LYS A 280 -4.50 20.04 23.23
N VAL A 281 -5.28 19.85 24.29
CA VAL A 281 -5.83 20.96 25.09
C VAL A 281 -4.71 21.83 25.67
N ARG A 282 -3.64 21.22 26.18
CA ARG A 282 -2.48 21.96 26.67
C ARG A 282 -1.77 22.70 25.53
N PHE A 283 -1.55 22.04 24.41
CA PHE A 283 -0.90 22.64 23.25
C PHE A 283 -1.65 23.88 22.72
N ASP A 284 -2.97 23.86 22.79
CA ASP A 284 -3.79 24.96 22.30
C ASP A 284 -3.89 26.15 23.30
N ASN A 285 -3.71 25.90 24.60
CA ASN A 285 -3.96 26.90 25.65
C ASN A 285 -2.70 27.33 26.45
N ASP A 286 -1.56 26.67 26.28
CA ASP A 286 -0.33 26.91 27.01
C ASP A 286 0.85 27.17 26.05
N GLU A 287 1.23 28.43 25.89
CA GLU A 287 2.30 28.83 24.96
C GLU A 287 3.69 28.29 25.38
N GLU A 288 3.96 28.12 26.67
CA GLU A 288 5.20 27.52 27.12
C GLU A 288 5.25 26.02 26.78
N PHE A 289 4.16 25.31 27.01
CA PHE A 289 4.04 23.90 26.59
C PHE A 289 4.16 23.76 25.08
N LYS A 290 3.52 24.63 24.32
CA LYS A 290 3.58 24.65 22.85
C LYS A 290 5.01 24.83 22.33
N LYS A 291 5.78 25.73 22.93
CA LYS A 291 7.20 25.92 22.60
C LYS A 291 8.00 24.64 22.87
N ARG A 292 7.83 24.02 24.05
CA ARG A 292 8.48 22.74 24.37
C ARG A 292 8.06 21.62 23.42
N ALA A 293 6.81 21.58 22.99
CA ALA A 293 6.33 20.63 22.00
C ALA A 293 7.06 20.78 20.65
N TYR A 294 7.26 22.02 20.18
CA TYR A 294 8.06 22.25 18.97
C TYR A 294 9.53 21.84 19.14
N GLU A 295 10.13 22.15 20.30
CA GLU A 295 11.49 21.71 20.61
C GLU A 295 11.59 20.16 20.62
N ALA A 296 10.57 19.48 21.16
CA ALA A 296 10.52 18.02 21.16
C ALA A 296 10.40 17.44 19.75
N VAL A 297 9.67 18.09 18.82
CA VAL A 297 9.66 17.69 17.40
C VAL A 297 11.06 17.74 16.82
N VAL A 298 11.78 18.85 17.02
CA VAL A 298 13.13 19.02 16.48
C VAL A 298 14.08 17.94 17.04
N LYS A 299 14.00 17.66 18.33
CA LYS A 299 14.82 16.62 18.98
C LYS A 299 14.47 15.22 18.45
N LEU A 300 13.17 14.93 18.24
CA LEU A 300 12.72 13.69 17.62
C LEU A 300 13.28 13.55 16.20
N GLN A 301 13.20 14.61 15.40
CA GLN A 301 13.70 14.62 14.02
C GLN A 301 15.23 14.50 13.95
N ASN A 302 15.94 14.96 14.97
CA ASN A 302 17.37 14.76 15.14
C ASN A 302 17.74 13.41 15.76
N TYR A 303 16.76 12.52 15.95
CA TYR A 303 16.94 11.16 16.49
C TYR A 303 17.57 11.14 17.90
N GLU A 304 17.26 12.13 18.76
CA GLU A 304 17.72 12.13 20.15
C GLU A 304 17.13 10.91 20.89
N ASP A 305 17.99 10.10 21.51
CA ASP A 305 17.64 8.80 22.11
C ASP A 305 16.43 8.86 23.06
N SER A 306 16.37 9.88 23.93
CA SER A 306 15.26 10.07 24.87
C SER A 306 13.93 10.30 24.15
N HIS A 307 13.93 11.07 23.05
CA HIS A 307 12.75 11.40 22.28
C HIS A 307 12.31 10.22 21.39
N ILE A 308 13.26 9.48 20.82
CA ILE A 308 12.98 8.23 20.10
C ILE A 308 12.39 7.19 21.05
N LYS A 309 12.89 7.08 22.29
CA LYS A 309 12.32 6.18 23.28
C LYS A 309 10.88 6.55 23.63
N ALA A 310 10.62 7.84 23.89
CA ALA A 310 9.27 8.34 24.14
C ALA A 310 8.31 8.08 22.95
N TRP A 311 8.77 8.35 21.73
CA TRP A 311 8.04 8.10 20.49
C TRP A 311 7.69 6.60 20.32
N ASN A 312 8.66 5.70 20.53
CA ASN A 312 8.44 4.26 20.48
C ASN A 312 7.35 3.81 21.46
N LEU A 313 7.40 4.27 22.71
CA LEU A 313 6.41 3.95 23.74
C LEU A 313 4.99 4.37 23.31
N ILE A 314 4.84 5.56 22.74
CA ILE A 314 3.54 6.06 22.24
C ILE A 314 3.06 5.22 21.05
N CYS A 315 3.95 4.92 20.11
CA CYS A 315 3.63 4.11 18.93
C CYS A 315 3.22 2.68 19.30
N ASP A 316 3.92 2.06 20.25
CA ASP A 316 3.67 0.67 20.66
C ASP A 316 2.27 0.49 21.28
N VAL A 317 1.78 1.47 22.04
CA VAL A 317 0.40 1.44 22.56
C VAL A 317 -0.61 1.39 21.40
N SER A 318 -0.44 2.25 20.38
CA SER A 318 -1.32 2.22 19.19
C SER A 318 -1.19 0.92 18.40
N ARG A 319 0.02 0.42 18.21
CA ARG A 319 0.29 -0.84 17.50
C ARG A 319 -0.43 -2.02 18.15
N ILE A 320 -0.46 -2.08 19.48
CA ILE A 320 -1.19 -3.11 20.23
C ILE A 320 -2.70 -3.04 19.92
N GLU A 321 -3.29 -1.85 19.90
CA GLU A 321 -4.70 -1.68 19.59
C GLU A 321 -5.01 -2.00 18.12
N PHE A 322 -4.21 -1.53 17.18
CA PHE A 322 -4.37 -1.87 15.76
C PHE A 322 -4.22 -3.37 15.52
N LYS A 323 -3.29 -4.01 16.21
CA LYS A 323 -3.08 -5.46 16.12
C LYS A 323 -4.32 -6.25 16.54
N LYS A 324 -5.06 -5.82 17.55
CA LYS A 324 -6.31 -6.48 17.95
C LYS A 324 -7.33 -6.49 16.81
N VAL A 325 -7.44 -5.40 16.07
CA VAL A 325 -8.32 -5.28 14.90
C VAL A 325 -7.83 -6.18 13.76
N TYR A 326 -6.53 -6.13 13.45
CA TYR A 326 -5.97 -6.94 12.38
C TYR A 326 -6.06 -8.44 12.68
N ASP A 327 -5.77 -8.86 13.90
CA ASP A 327 -5.91 -10.26 14.32
C ASP A 327 -7.37 -10.74 14.19
N ARG A 328 -8.34 -9.91 14.61
CA ARG A 328 -9.77 -10.23 14.49
C ARG A 328 -10.23 -10.36 13.04
N LEU A 329 -9.68 -9.55 12.13
CA LEU A 329 -9.98 -9.58 10.69
C LEU A 329 -9.14 -10.62 9.93
N GLY A 330 -8.15 -11.22 10.57
CA GLY A 330 -7.20 -12.14 9.94
C GLY A 330 -6.30 -11.45 8.93
N VAL A 331 -5.95 -10.17 9.18
CA VAL A 331 -5.11 -9.33 8.31
C VAL A 331 -3.65 -9.46 8.73
N THR A 332 -2.77 -9.70 7.77
CA THR A 332 -1.31 -9.66 7.96
C THR A 332 -0.77 -8.51 7.12
N ILE A 333 -0.17 -7.51 7.77
CA ILE A 333 0.26 -6.28 7.10
C ILE A 333 1.66 -5.89 7.60
N VAL A 334 2.49 -5.35 6.71
CA VAL A 334 3.84 -4.86 7.02
C VAL A 334 3.79 -3.35 7.23
N GLU A 335 4.27 -2.93 8.38
CA GLU A 335 4.33 -1.51 8.73
C GLU A 335 5.45 -0.80 7.94
N ARG A 336 5.08 0.30 7.29
CA ARG A 336 5.95 1.28 6.64
C ARG A 336 5.36 2.66 6.89
N GLY A 337 5.54 3.16 8.14
CA GLY A 337 5.02 4.47 8.54
C GLY A 337 5.75 5.64 7.90
N GLU A 338 5.24 6.84 8.10
CA GLU A 338 5.88 8.09 7.65
C GLU A 338 7.33 8.22 8.17
N SER A 339 7.60 7.73 9.39
CA SER A 339 8.93 7.69 9.99
C SER A 339 9.95 6.87 9.18
N TYR A 340 9.49 5.81 8.52
CA TYR A 340 10.31 4.98 7.65
C TYR A 340 10.81 5.77 6.44
N TYR A 341 9.96 6.60 5.85
CA TYR A 341 10.28 7.40 4.67
C TYR A 341 11.00 8.69 5.00
N HIS A 342 10.90 9.17 6.24
CA HIS A 342 11.48 10.45 6.65
C HIS A 342 12.97 10.57 6.33
N LYS A 343 13.75 9.51 6.57
CA LYS A 343 15.19 9.46 6.26
C LYS A 343 15.51 9.57 4.76
N MET A 344 14.56 9.26 3.91
CA MET A 344 14.71 9.29 2.45
C MET A 344 14.39 10.68 1.88
N MET A 345 13.57 11.48 2.55
CA MET A 345 13.07 12.75 2.04
C MET A 345 14.17 13.74 1.60
N PRO A 346 15.28 13.95 2.36
CA PRO A 346 16.34 14.83 1.90
C PRO A 346 16.91 14.43 0.54
N ASN A 347 17.14 13.12 0.34
CA ASN A 347 17.68 12.59 -0.92
C ASN A 347 16.65 12.72 -2.07
N ILE A 348 15.36 12.59 -1.77
CA ILE A 348 14.30 12.81 -2.76
C ILE A 348 14.34 14.26 -3.25
N VAL A 349 14.34 15.22 -2.33
CA VAL A 349 14.37 16.64 -2.68
C VAL A 349 15.64 16.98 -3.45
N GLN A 350 16.80 16.47 -3.04
CA GLN A 350 18.07 16.69 -3.74
C GLN A 350 18.03 16.14 -5.17
N GLU A 351 17.51 14.92 -5.36
CA GLU A 351 17.39 14.34 -6.71
C GLU A 351 16.46 15.16 -7.62
N LEU A 352 15.37 15.69 -7.06
CA LEU A 352 14.44 16.54 -7.82
C LEU A 352 15.08 17.88 -8.18
N ASP A 353 15.90 18.46 -7.29
CA ASP A 353 16.69 19.65 -7.54
C ASP A 353 17.73 19.41 -8.65
N ASP A 354 18.48 18.33 -8.56
CA ASP A 354 19.53 17.95 -9.55
C ASP A 354 18.92 17.76 -10.96
N LYS A 355 17.67 17.30 -11.01
CA LYS A 355 16.90 17.16 -12.25
C LYS A 355 16.23 18.47 -12.71
N ASN A 356 16.40 19.58 -11.98
CA ASN A 356 15.74 20.87 -12.24
C ASN A 356 14.20 20.77 -12.32
N LEU A 357 13.60 19.94 -11.45
CA LEU A 357 12.16 19.72 -11.40
C LEU A 357 11.45 20.53 -10.30
N THR A 358 12.22 21.24 -9.47
CA THR A 358 11.71 22.03 -8.37
C THR A 358 11.75 23.53 -8.68
N LEU A 359 10.86 24.29 -8.04
CA LEU A 359 10.82 25.74 -8.06
C LEU A 359 10.71 26.26 -6.61
N VAL A 360 11.22 27.46 -6.36
CA VAL A 360 11.04 28.14 -5.08
C VAL A 360 10.00 29.25 -5.26
N GLU A 361 8.90 29.15 -4.50
CA GLU A 361 7.81 30.13 -4.49
C GLU A 361 7.43 30.44 -3.04
N ASP A 362 7.42 31.71 -2.67
CA ASP A 362 7.15 32.20 -1.30
C ASP A 362 7.97 31.46 -0.21
N GLY A 363 9.24 31.17 -0.50
CA GLY A 363 10.12 30.42 0.39
C GLY A 363 9.85 28.92 0.49
N ARG A 364 8.84 28.42 -0.21
CA ARG A 364 8.52 26.98 -0.29
C ARG A 364 9.17 26.38 -1.53
N LYS A 365 9.60 25.13 -1.43
CA LYS A 365 10.06 24.35 -2.58
C LYS A 365 8.90 23.52 -3.11
N ILE A 366 8.53 23.75 -4.35
CA ILE A 366 7.37 23.13 -5.01
C ILE A 366 7.76 22.43 -6.30
N MET A 367 6.93 21.47 -6.75
CA MET A 367 7.05 20.78 -8.02
C MET A 367 5.71 20.72 -8.74
N PHE A 368 5.65 21.22 -9.99
CA PHE A 368 4.49 21.05 -10.86
C PHE A 368 4.56 19.74 -11.63
N ALA A 369 3.50 18.95 -11.52
CA ALA A 369 3.32 17.74 -12.31
C ALA A 369 2.59 18.07 -13.64
N PRO A 370 2.89 17.39 -14.74
CA PRO A 370 2.21 17.59 -16.03
C PRO A 370 0.70 17.39 -15.92
N GLY A 371 -0.06 18.33 -16.52
CA GLY A 371 -1.52 18.29 -16.50
C GLY A 371 -2.19 18.67 -15.17
N CYS A 372 -1.41 19.05 -14.15
CA CYS A 372 -1.91 19.43 -12.84
C CYS A 372 -1.73 20.92 -12.60
N SER A 373 -2.78 21.58 -12.12
CA SER A 373 -2.77 23.02 -11.79
C SER A 373 -2.23 23.29 -10.38
N VAL A 374 -2.28 22.30 -9.48
CA VAL A 374 -1.80 22.39 -8.10
C VAL A 374 -0.45 21.71 -8.01
N PRO A 375 0.61 22.38 -7.50
CA PRO A 375 1.91 21.77 -7.32
C PRO A 375 1.97 20.89 -6.05
N LEU A 376 2.88 19.93 -6.04
CA LEU A 376 3.34 19.30 -4.79
C LEU A 376 4.21 20.30 -4.02
N THR A 377 3.96 20.43 -2.73
CA THR A 377 4.81 21.21 -1.84
C THR A 377 5.81 20.29 -1.16
N LEU A 378 7.06 20.33 -1.59
CA LEU A 378 8.10 19.43 -1.07
C LEU A 378 8.69 19.92 0.25
N VAL A 379 9.01 21.21 0.34
CA VAL A 379 9.59 21.83 1.53
C VAL A 379 8.84 23.12 1.85
N LYS A 380 8.44 23.26 3.10
CA LYS A 380 7.81 24.48 3.61
C LYS A 380 8.81 25.63 3.73
N SER A 381 8.32 26.85 3.93
CA SER A 381 9.15 28.05 4.15
C SER A 381 10.03 27.97 5.42
N ASP A 382 9.64 27.15 6.40
CA ASP A 382 10.42 26.86 7.62
C ASP A 382 11.46 25.77 7.45
N GLY A 383 11.59 25.18 6.25
CA GLY A 383 12.51 24.09 5.93
C GLY A 383 11.95 22.69 6.23
N GLY A 384 10.75 22.59 6.78
CA GLY A 384 10.12 21.30 7.10
C GLY A 384 9.58 20.59 5.84
N PHE A 385 9.72 19.27 5.78
CA PHE A 385 9.12 18.45 4.74
C PHE A 385 7.59 18.34 4.92
N THR A 386 6.91 17.98 3.84
CA THR A 386 5.46 17.79 3.82
C THR A 386 5.08 16.33 3.57
N TYR A 387 3.79 16.03 3.63
CA TYR A 387 3.27 14.74 3.23
C TYR A 387 3.51 14.45 1.73
N ASP A 388 3.55 15.46 0.87
CA ASP A 388 3.89 15.28 -0.55
C ASP A 388 5.29 14.68 -0.72
N THR A 389 6.25 15.11 0.10
CA THR A 389 7.63 14.58 0.07
C THR A 389 7.68 13.15 0.61
N SER A 390 6.91 12.85 1.64
CA SER A 390 6.78 11.49 2.18
C SER A 390 6.21 10.55 1.13
N ASP A 391 5.16 10.97 0.42
CA ASP A 391 4.53 10.17 -0.61
C ASP A 391 5.42 9.99 -1.85
N MET A 392 6.20 11.02 -2.23
CA MET A 392 7.23 10.90 -3.26
C MET A 392 8.33 9.92 -2.86
N ALA A 393 8.73 9.90 -1.60
CA ALA A 393 9.68 8.92 -1.07
C ALA A 393 9.07 7.51 -1.06
N ALA A 394 7.81 7.39 -0.65
CA ALA A 394 7.10 6.13 -0.61
C ALA A 394 6.92 5.50 -1.99
N ILE A 395 6.47 6.26 -2.98
CA ILE A 395 6.27 5.72 -4.34
C ILE A 395 7.61 5.30 -4.96
N LYS A 396 8.69 6.07 -4.76
CA LYS A 396 10.02 5.70 -5.23
C LYS A 396 10.52 4.42 -4.58
N ASN A 397 10.44 4.32 -3.25
CA ASN A 397 10.83 3.12 -2.50
C ASN A 397 10.07 1.87 -2.99
N ARG A 398 8.75 1.97 -3.16
CA ARG A 398 7.91 0.87 -3.62
C ARG A 398 8.23 0.42 -5.04
N LEU A 399 8.59 1.35 -5.92
CA LEU A 399 8.92 1.04 -7.31
C LEU A 399 10.32 0.43 -7.47
N PHE A 400 11.31 0.83 -6.65
CA PHE A 400 12.71 0.47 -6.81
C PHE A 400 13.23 -0.47 -5.72
N ASP A 401 13.06 -0.13 -4.45
CA ASP A 401 13.62 -0.92 -3.35
C ASP A 401 12.78 -2.17 -3.08
N GLU A 402 11.44 -2.03 -3.11
CA GLU A 402 10.51 -3.16 -2.96
C GLU A 402 10.21 -3.84 -4.31
N ASN A 403 10.71 -3.31 -5.44
CA ASN A 403 10.53 -3.86 -6.80
C ASN A 403 9.07 -4.09 -7.22
N GLY A 404 8.15 -3.22 -6.80
CA GLY A 404 6.74 -3.33 -7.16
C GLY A 404 6.50 -3.17 -8.66
N ASP A 405 5.75 -4.11 -9.24
CA ASP A 405 5.28 -4.04 -10.62
C ASP A 405 3.92 -3.37 -10.74
N TRP A 406 3.17 -3.41 -9.64
CA TRP A 406 1.81 -2.91 -9.54
C TRP A 406 1.58 -2.33 -8.15
N LEU A 407 1.46 -1.00 -8.05
CA LEU A 407 1.14 -0.31 -6.81
C LEU A 407 -0.36 -0.05 -6.74
N ILE A 408 -1.00 -0.41 -5.62
CA ILE A 408 -2.42 -0.25 -5.39
C ILE A 408 -2.60 0.49 -4.07
N TYR A 409 -3.15 1.71 -4.13
CA TYR A 409 -3.44 2.53 -2.96
C TYR A 409 -4.93 2.47 -2.65
N VAL A 410 -5.30 1.89 -1.50
CA VAL A 410 -6.69 1.71 -1.09
C VAL A 410 -7.05 2.80 -0.07
N VAL A 411 -7.46 3.95 -0.57
CA VAL A 411 -7.66 5.17 0.20
C VAL A 411 -9.00 5.82 -0.14
N ASP A 412 -9.49 6.73 0.72
CA ASP A 412 -10.71 7.50 0.49
C ASP A 412 -10.70 8.18 -0.89
N ALA A 413 -11.84 8.16 -1.60
CA ALA A 413 -11.97 8.71 -2.95
C ALA A 413 -11.65 10.20 -3.01
N GLY A 414 -11.80 10.95 -1.90
CA GLY A 414 -11.45 12.35 -1.82
C GLY A 414 -9.95 12.63 -2.01
N GLN A 415 -9.09 11.62 -1.86
CA GLN A 415 -7.65 11.73 -2.10
C GLN A 415 -7.25 11.52 -3.57
N GLY A 416 -8.20 11.25 -4.47
CA GLY A 416 -7.92 10.93 -5.87
C GLY A 416 -7.04 11.96 -6.57
N THR A 417 -7.37 13.26 -6.43
CA THR A 417 -6.59 14.34 -7.06
C THR A 417 -5.14 14.36 -6.56
N HIS A 418 -4.90 14.11 -5.27
CA HIS A 418 -3.55 14.03 -4.72
C HIS A 418 -2.76 12.88 -5.38
N PHE A 419 -3.36 11.70 -5.51
CA PHE A 419 -2.71 10.56 -6.16
C PHE A 419 -2.46 10.79 -7.64
N ASP A 420 -3.38 11.46 -8.37
CA ASP A 420 -3.17 11.83 -9.77
C ASP A 420 -1.93 12.73 -9.94
N ILE A 421 -1.77 13.73 -9.04
CA ILE A 421 -0.61 14.61 -9.03
C ILE A 421 0.66 13.82 -8.71
N LEU A 422 0.63 12.94 -7.71
CA LEU A 422 1.76 12.12 -7.29
C LEU A 422 2.23 11.20 -8.42
N TYR A 423 1.30 10.53 -9.13
CA TYR A 423 1.65 9.63 -10.24
C TYR A 423 2.22 10.41 -11.44
N SER A 424 1.63 11.55 -11.76
CA SER A 424 2.14 12.43 -12.81
C SER A 424 3.54 12.98 -12.47
N ALA A 425 3.79 13.31 -11.21
CA ALA A 425 5.10 13.71 -10.73
C ALA A 425 6.12 12.56 -10.83
N ALA A 426 5.76 11.36 -10.39
CA ALA A 426 6.62 10.18 -10.50
C ALA A 426 6.93 9.81 -11.96
N GLN A 427 6.00 10.03 -12.88
CA GLN A 427 6.24 9.87 -14.32
C GLN A 427 7.21 10.94 -14.85
N LYS A 428 7.03 12.20 -14.46
CA LYS A 428 7.92 13.30 -14.87
C LYS A 428 9.35 13.11 -14.39
N THR A 429 9.55 12.52 -13.21
CA THR A 429 10.89 12.21 -12.68
C THR A 429 11.58 11.05 -13.40
N GLY A 430 10.82 10.27 -14.18
CA GLY A 430 11.30 9.03 -14.80
C GLY A 430 11.25 7.81 -13.86
N TRP A 431 10.66 7.94 -12.67
CA TRP A 431 10.52 6.80 -11.73
C TRP A 431 9.40 5.85 -12.13
N TYR A 432 8.39 6.35 -12.80
CA TYR A 432 7.22 5.60 -13.22
C TYR A 432 7.02 5.65 -14.74
N ASN A 433 6.90 4.48 -15.36
CA ASN A 433 6.51 4.33 -16.75
C ASN A 433 5.23 3.47 -16.83
N PRO A 434 4.08 4.04 -17.24
CA PRO A 434 2.80 3.33 -17.28
C PRO A 434 2.76 2.16 -18.27
N ASN A 435 3.70 2.10 -19.24
CA ASN A 435 3.81 0.97 -20.16
C ASN A 435 4.51 -0.25 -19.53
N LEU A 436 5.27 -0.06 -18.44
CA LEU A 436 6.04 -1.10 -17.77
C LEU A 436 5.47 -1.51 -16.43
N LYS A 437 4.98 -0.54 -15.66
CA LYS A 437 4.46 -0.73 -14.29
C LYS A 437 3.07 -0.13 -14.20
N ARG A 438 2.28 -0.59 -13.23
CA ARG A 438 0.92 -0.10 -12.99
C ARG A 438 0.84 0.56 -11.61
N VAL A 439 0.24 1.73 -11.53
CA VAL A 439 -0.01 2.44 -10.28
C VAL A 439 -1.46 2.89 -10.26
N GLU A 440 -2.20 2.58 -9.19
CA GLU A 440 -3.64 2.80 -9.12
C GLU A 440 -4.09 3.28 -7.73
N HIS A 441 -5.08 4.15 -7.73
CA HIS A 441 -5.86 4.50 -6.57
C HIS A 441 -7.21 3.76 -6.60
N VAL A 442 -7.44 2.92 -5.62
CA VAL A 442 -8.73 2.26 -5.39
C VAL A 442 -9.49 3.08 -4.36
N GLY A 443 -10.20 4.09 -4.86
CA GLY A 443 -10.98 5.01 -4.03
C GLY A 443 -12.28 4.36 -3.53
N PHE A 444 -12.58 4.55 -2.25
CA PHE A 444 -13.87 4.17 -1.68
C PHE A 444 -14.60 5.40 -1.11
N GLY A 445 -15.94 5.38 -1.16
CA GLY A 445 -16.77 6.51 -0.70
C GLY A 445 -16.80 6.62 0.82
N VAL A 446 -17.33 7.72 1.31
CA VAL A 446 -17.58 7.98 2.73
C VAL A 446 -18.79 7.20 3.24
N VAL A 447 -18.82 6.92 4.55
CA VAL A 447 -20.03 6.42 5.23
C VAL A 447 -20.74 7.62 5.83
N LEU A 448 -22.02 7.76 5.50
CA LEU A 448 -22.88 8.82 6.01
C LEU A 448 -23.74 8.28 7.13
N GLY A 449 -23.97 9.08 8.16
CA GLY A 449 -24.98 8.87 9.16
C GLY A 449 -26.41 9.11 8.65
N GLU A 450 -27.42 8.89 9.50
CA GLU A 450 -28.82 9.15 9.16
C GLU A 450 -29.09 10.63 8.82
N ASP A 451 -28.26 11.52 9.34
CA ASP A 451 -28.27 12.97 9.11
C ASP A 451 -27.49 13.41 7.84
N ASN A 452 -27.05 12.47 7.02
CA ASN A 452 -26.15 12.69 5.89
C ASN A 452 -24.78 13.35 6.25
N VAL A 453 -24.40 13.31 7.52
CA VAL A 453 -23.08 13.74 7.97
C VAL A 453 -22.11 12.55 7.91
N ARG A 454 -20.88 12.82 7.52
CA ARG A 454 -19.81 11.80 7.45
C ARG A 454 -19.59 11.20 8.85
N ILE A 455 -19.68 9.88 8.95
CA ILE A 455 -19.24 9.14 10.14
C ILE A 455 -17.72 9.05 10.12
N LEU A 456 -17.11 9.63 11.14
CA LEU A 456 -15.66 9.63 11.34
C LEU A 456 -15.20 8.42 12.14
#